data_ea16f94e404b8e7945e495556797db0d
#
_entry.id   ea16f94e404b8e7945e495556797db0d
#
_cell.length_a   1.000
_cell.length_b   1.000
_cell.length_c   1.000
_cell.angle_alpha   90.00
_cell.angle_beta   90.00
_cell.angle_gamma   90.00
#
_symmetry.space_group_name_H-M   'P 1'
#
loop_
_entity.id
_entity.type
_entity.pdbx_description
1 polymer ?
#
loop_
_entity_poly.entity_id
_entity_poly.type
_entity_poly.pdbx_seq_one_letter_code
_entity_poly.pdbx_strand_id
1 'polypeptide(L)'
;NKNVSIVNYGKTYERRPLFYAVISSEKNMSKIENIRLNNISALEKNIDKSNDVAIVWLSYNVHGNESSTTEASMQTIYELLTERADLLENTVVIIDPCLNPDGRDRYANWYNQTRTVPYNTNKISREHSEPWPGGRANHYLFDLNRDWAWITQIESQNRLKEYHKWLPHVHADFHEQGINEPFYFAPAAEPYHEVITKWQRDFQHMIGKNNAKYFDENGWLYFTKEFFDLLYPSYGDTYPTYLGAIGMTYEQAGGGVAGLGILNSEGKNLTLVDRVRHNTVAGISTIEISSANSKKLNEEFNKFFINNNNV
;
A
#
# COMPACT_ATOMS: atom_id res chain seq x y z
N ASN A 1 -13.27 19.28 -3.68
CA ASN A 1 -12.98 18.60 -4.94
C ASN A 1 -14.00 17.47 -5.11
N LYS A 2 -14.67 17.38 -6.26
CA LYS A 2 -15.71 16.38 -6.53
C LYS A 2 -15.14 14.98 -6.79
N ASN A 3 -13.84 14.89 -6.98
CA ASN A 3 -13.11 13.65 -7.24
C ASN A 3 -12.63 12.93 -5.98
N VAL A 4 -12.78 13.56 -4.79
CA VAL A 4 -12.24 13.04 -3.53
C VAL A 4 -13.27 13.09 -2.42
N SER A 5 -13.36 12.01 -1.66
CA SER A 5 -14.09 11.96 -0.38
C SER A 5 -13.16 11.41 0.70
N ILE A 6 -13.19 12.02 1.88
CA ILE A 6 -12.42 11.56 3.04
C ILE A 6 -13.35 10.82 4.00
N VAL A 7 -12.99 9.62 4.37
CA VAL A 7 -13.74 8.78 5.30
C VAL A 7 -12.93 8.62 6.58
N ASN A 8 -13.49 9.08 7.70
CA ASN A 8 -12.92 8.79 9.02
C ASN A 8 -13.47 7.44 9.48
N TYR A 9 -12.57 6.49 9.77
CA TYR A 9 -12.97 5.14 10.13
C TYR A 9 -12.66 4.75 11.58
N GLY A 10 -12.15 5.67 12.38
CA GLY A 10 -11.91 5.42 13.78
C GLY A 10 -10.80 6.27 14.38
N LYS A 11 -10.29 5.79 15.50
CA LYS A 11 -9.17 6.40 16.22
C LYS A 11 -8.24 5.32 16.76
N THR A 12 -6.96 5.66 16.88
CA THR A 12 -5.95 4.85 17.56
C THR A 12 -6.13 4.85 19.08
N TYR A 13 -5.30 4.10 19.80
CA TYR A 13 -5.24 4.14 21.27
C TYR A 13 -4.87 5.52 21.81
N GLU A 14 -4.03 6.28 21.12
CA GLU A 14 -3.70 7.67 21.46
C GLU A 14 -4.71 8.69 20.90
N ARG A 15 -5.85 8.21 20.38
CA ARG A 15 -6.97 8.98 19.87
C ARG A 15 -6.69 9.81 18.61
N ARG A 16 -5.63 9.49 17.87
CA ARG A 16 -5.40 10.06 16.53
C ARG A 16 -6.43 9.53 15.55
N PRO A 17 -6.95 10.37 14.64
CA PRO A 17 -7.92 9.94 13.65
C PRO A 17 -7.29 8.96 12.66
N LEU A 18 -8.05 7.94 12.29
CA LEU A 18 -7.76 7.04 11.18
C LEU A 18 -8.71 7.39 10.03
N PHE A 19 -8.15 7.63 8.85
CA PHE A 19 -8.95 8.03 7.70
C PHE A 19 -8.33 7.54 6.40
N TYR A 20 -9.17 7.34 5.38
CA TYR A 20 -8.72 7.09 4.02
C TYR A 20 -9.42 8.05 3.04
N ALA A 21 -8.77 8.28 1.91
CA ALA A 21 -9.34 9.00 0.78
C ALA A 21 -9.92 8.02 -0.24
N VAL A 22 -11.11 8.31 -0.75
CA VAL A 22 -11.72 7.65 -1.91
C VAL A 22 -11.62 8.61 -3.09
N ILE A 23 -10.95 8.20 -4.16
CA ILE A 23 -10.61 9.06 -5.28
C ILE A 23 -11.07 8.38 -6.57
N SER A 24 -11.83 9.10 -7.39
CA SER A 24 -12.26 8.63 -8.72
C SER A 24 -12.70 9.80 -9.61
N SER A 25 -13.10 9.52 -10.86
CA SER A 25 -13.71 10.55 -11.71
C SER A 25 -15.04 11.05 -11.11
N GLU A 26 -15.45 12.28 -11.39
CA GLU A 26 -16.73 12.84 -10.90
C GLU A 26 -17.91 11.92 -11.24
N LYS A 27 -17.88 11.32 -12.43
CA LYS A 27 -18.88 10.33 -12.87
C LYS A 27 -18.94 9.12 -11.92
N ASN A 28 -17.81 8.58 -11.54
CA ASN A 28 -17.74 7.43 -10.64
C ASN A 28 -18.10 7.84 -9.21
N MET A 29 -17.61 8.98 -8.73
CA MET A 29 -17.95 9.51 -7.41
C MET A 29 -19.45 9.73 -7.22
N SER A 30 -20.18 10.16 -8.26
CA SER A 30 -21.64 10.34 -8.20
C SER A 30 -22.41 9.03 -7.96
N LYS A 31 -21.79 7.88 -8.21
CA LYS A 31 -22.37 6.54 -8.03
C LYS A 31 -21.51 5.60 -7.19
N ILE A 32 -20.65 6.18 -6.36
CA ILE A 32 -19.60 5.43 -5.64
C ILE A 32 -20.16 4.30 -4.78
N GLU A 33 -21.29 4.52 -4.13
CA GLU A 33 -21.95 3.51 -3.31
C GLU A 33 -22.48 2.34 -4.15
N ASN A 34 -23.00 2.60 -5.35
CA ASN A 34 -23.43 1.56 -6.27
C ASN A 34 -22.24 0.73 -6.76
N ILE A 35 -21.08 1.37 -7.05
CA ILE A 35 -19.84 0.67 -7.43
C ILE A 35 -19.41 -0.25 -6.29
N ARG A 36 -19.37 0.27 -5.07
CA ARG A 36 -19.00 -0.51 -3.88
C ARG A 36 -19.93 -1.70 -3.64
N LEU A 37 -21.24 -1.47 -3.65
CA LEU A 37 -22.24 -2.52 -3.41
C LEU A 37 -22.21 -3.60 -4.52
N ASN A 38 -22.03 -3.19 -5.78
CA ASN A 38 -21.91 -4.14 -6.88
C ASN A 38 -20.68 -5.03 -6.72
N ASN A 39 -19.56 -4.48 -6.25
CA ASN A 39 -18.36 -5.26 -5.98
C ASN A 39 -18.59 -6.31 -4.89
N ILE A 40 -19.22 -5.93 -3.78
CA ILE A 40 -19.53 -6.87 -2.66
C ILE A 40 -20.54 -7.93 -3.10
N SER A 41 -21.43 -7.63 -4.02
CA SER A 41 -22.42 -8.60 -4.50
C SER A 41 -21.80 -9.81 -5.22
N ALA A 42 -20.51 -9.75 -5.58
CA ALA A 42 -19.76 -10.91 -6.03
C ALA A 42 -19.70 -12.05 -4.99
N LEU A 43 -19.87 -11.73 -3.72
CA LEU A 43 -19.97 -12.70 -2.63
C LEU A 43 -21.34 -13.42 -2.61
N GLU A 44 -22.36 -12.82 -3.18
CA GLU A 44 -23.70 -13.39 -3.27
C GLU A 44 -23.80 -14.28 -4.50
N LYS A 45 -24.13 -15.55 -4.28
CA LYS A 45 -24.29 -16.54 -5.36
C LYS A 45 -25.29 -16.03 -6.42
N ASN A 46 -24.85 -15.98 -7.67
CA ASN A 46 -25.65 -15.75 -8.88
C ASN A 46 -25.95 -14.31 -9.31
N ILE A 47 -25.21 -13.32 -8.92
CA ILE A 47 -25.40 -11.98 -9.48
C ILE A 47 -24.19 -11.63 -10.35
N ASP A 48 -24.32 -11.89 -11.65
CA ASP A 48 -23.41 -11.32 -12.66
C ASP A 48 -23.70 -9.82 -12.79
N LYS A 49 -23.09 -9.02 -11.94
CA LYS A 49 -23.09 -7.57 -12.02
C LYS A 49 -21.70 -7.14 -12.46
N SER A 50 -21.47 -7.11 -13.76
CA SER A 50 -20.25 -6.58 -14.33
C SER A 50 -20.12 -5.10 -13.97
N ASN A 51 -19.17 -4.78 -13.13
CA ASN A 51 -18.71 -3.43 -12.90
C ASN A 51 -17.44 -3.26 -13.74
N ASP A 52 -17.37 -2.23 -14.58
CA ASP A 52 -16.18 -1.98 -15.41
C ASP A 52 -15.11 -1.15 -14.67
N VAL A 53 -15.35 -0.81 -13.39
CA VAL A 53 -14.46 0.02 -12.58
C VAL A 53 -13.72 -0.85 -11.58
N ALA A 54 -12.38 -0.84 -11.62
CA ALA A 54 -11.55 -1.55 -10.66
C ALA A 54 -11.41 -0.75 -9.35
N ILE A 55 -11.37 -1.45 -8.22
CA ILE A 55 -11.09 -0.86 -6.91
C ILE A 55 -9.65 -1.20 -6.54
N VAL A 56 -8.84 -0.15 -6.32
CA VAL A 56 -7.42 -0.26 -5.93
C VAL A 56 -7.26 0.34 -4.55
N TRP A 57 -6.69 -0.40 -3.61
CA TRP A 57 -6.39 0.05 -2.27
C TRP A 57 -4.88 0.17 -2.08
N LEU A 58 -4.42 1.37 -1.72
CA LEU A 58 -3.03 1.64 -1.39
C LEU A 58 -2.92 1.94 0.10
N SER A 59 -2.22 1.08 0.81
CA SER A 59 -1.96 1.21 2.25
C SER A 59 -0.56 1.74 2.50
N TYR A 60 -0.44 2.71 3.39
CA TYR A 60 0.82 3.34 3.71
C TYR A 60 1.07 3.38 5.22
N ASN A 61 2.32 3.28 5.62
CA ASN A 61 2.79 3.55 6.97
C ASN A 61 2.14 2.68 8.06
N VAL A 62 2.00 1.39 7.81
CA VAL A 62 1.63 0.43 8.85
C VAL A 62 2.75 0.33 9.91
N HIS A 63 4.00 0.51 9.49
CA HIS A 63 5.13 0.76 10.37
C HIS A 63 5.41 2.27 10.41
N GLY A 64 5.20 2.89 11.57
CA GLY A 64 5.20 4.35 11.68
C GLY A 64 6.54 5.03 11.40
N ASN A 65 7.66 4.33 11.56
CA ASN A 65 9.01 4.84 11.25
C ASN A 65 9.43 4.67 9.78
N GLU A 66 8.65 4.03 8.95
CA GLU A 66 8.84 3.93 7.50
C GLU A 66 8.26 5.19 6.82
N SER A 67 8.92 6.30 7.05
CA SER A 67 8.33 7.63 6.94
C SER A 67 8.06 8.13 5.52
N SER A 68 8.79 7.65 4.51
CA SER A 68 8.60 8.10 3.12
C SER A 68 7.27 7.67 2.55
N THR A 69 6.68 6.60 3.08
CA THR A 69 5.44 6.03 2.55
C THR A 69 4.25 6.97 2.73
N THR A 70 4.07 7.59 3.91
CA THR A 70 3.03 8.62 4.13
C THR A 70 3.21 9.82 3.21
N GLU A 71 4.43 10.31 3.05
CA GLU A 71 4.71 11.45 2.15
C GLU A 71 4.39 11.07 0.69
N ALA A 72 4.72 9.84 0.28
CA ALA A 72 4.38 9.34 -1.05
C ALA A 72 2.85 9.26 -1.28
N SER A 73 2.08 8.96 -0.24
CA SER A 73 0.62 8.94 -0.35
C SER A 73 0.05 10.30 -0.75
N MET A 74 0.60 11.38 -0.19
CA MET A 74 0.19 12.76 -0.51
C MET A 74 0.58 13.12 -1.96
N GLN A 75 1.79 12.76 -2.39
CA GLN A 75 2.23 12.98 -3.76
C GLN A 75 1.37 12.17 -4.76
N THR A 76 1.06 10.91 -4.44
CA THR A 76 0.18 10.06 -5.26
C THR A 76 -1.21 10.69 -5.43
N ILE A 77 -1.81 11.21 -4.34
CA ILE A 77 -3.10 11.92 -4.42
C ILE A 77 -2.99 13.15 -5.34
N TYR A 78 -1.92 13.93 -5.18
CA TYR A 78 -1.71 15.12 -6.00
C TYR A 78 -1.62 14.76 -7.50
N GLU A 79 -0.80 13.79 -7.87
CA GLU A 79 -0.63 13.35 -9.26
C GLU A 79 -1.92 12.79 -9.86
N LEU A 80 -2.68 11.98 -9.11
CA LEU A 80 -3.97 11.46 -9.55
C LEU A 80 -5.00 12.56 -9.83
N LEU A 81 -4.94 13.66 -9.11
CA LEU A 81 -5.92 14.76 -9.26
C LEU A 81 -5.50 15.82 -10.28
N THR A 82 -4.26 15.81 -10.74
CA THR A 82 -3.69 16.82 -11.65
C THR A 82 -3.18 16.21 -12.95
N GLU A 83 -2.25 15.27 -12.88
CA GLU A 83 -1.49 14.79 -14.04
C GLU A 83 -2.03 13.46 -14.59
N ARG A 84 -2.61 12.63 -13.73
CA ARG A 84 -3.07 11.27 -14.07
C ARG A 84 -4.56 11.05 -13.79
N ALA A 85 -5.36 12.08 -13.96
CA ALA A 85 -6.81 11.99 -13.77
C ALA A 85 -7.50 11.05 -14.78
N ASP A 86 -6.87 10.76 -15.90
CA ASP A 86 -7.29 9.77 -16.90
C ASP A 86 -7.47 8.37 -16.29
N LEU A 87 -6.65 7.98 -15.35
CA LEU A 87 -6.71 6.68 -14.67
C LEU A 87 -7.99 6.51 -13.84
N LEU A 88 -8.55 7.61 -13.37
CA LEU A 88 -9.74 7.63 -12.52
C LEU A 88 -11.05 7.29 -13.24
N GLU A 89 -11.05 7.30 -14.57
CA GLU A 89 -12.24 6.92 -15.35
C GLU A 89 -12.60 5.44 -15.14
N ASN A 90 -11.59 4.58 -14.99
CA ASN A 90 -11.76 3.13 -14.87
C ASN A 90 -11.39 2.60 -13.46
N THR A 91 -11.04 3.49 -12.51
CA THR A 91 -10.67 3.07 -11.16
C THR A 91 -11.34 3.91 -10.08
N VAL A 92 -11.59 3.25 -8.96
CA VAL A 92 -11.74 3.86 -7.64
C VAL A 92 -10.46 3.56 -6.88
N VAL A 93 -9.74 4.60 -6.51
CA VAL A 93 -8.50 4.48 -5.73
C VAL A 93 -8.79 4.85 -4.28
N ILE A 94 -8.49 3.94 -3.37
CA ILE A 94 -8.58 4.16 -1.93
C ILE A 94 -7.16 4.31 -1.42
N ILE A 95 -6.87 5.42 -0.77
CA ILE A 95 -5.57 5.69 -0.17
C ILE A 95 -5.72 5.83 1.33
N ASP A 96 -5.13 4.89 2.08
CA ASP A 96 -4.97 4.96 3.52
C ASP A 96 -3.56 5.48 3.84
N PRO A 97 -3.41 6.78 4.15
CA PRO A 97 -2.10 7.44 4.14
C PRO A 97 -1.23 7.11 5.35
N CYS A 98 -1.84 6.64 6.44
CA CYS A 98 -1.11 6.36 7.67
C CYS A 98 -1.89 5.44 8.60
N LEU A 99 -1.63 4.14 8.48
CA LEU A 99 -2.26 3.11 9.31
C LEU A 99 -1.81 3.14 10.78
N ASN A 100 -0.62 3.68 11.05
CA ASN A 100 -0.03 3.75 12.39
C ASN A 100 0.42 5.18 12.75
N PRO A 101 -0.53 6.11 12.94
CA PRO A 101 -0.16 7.48 13.27
C PRO A 101 0.49 7.63 14.66
N ASP A 102 0.25 6.71 15.60
CA ASP A 102 0.91 6.71 16.91
C ASP A 102 2.41 6.42 16.78
N GLY A 103 2.76 5.38 16.02
CA GLY A 103 4.15 5.06 15.73
C GLY A 103 4.84 6.15 14.90
N ARG A 104 4.14 6.70 13.90
CA ARG A 104 4.68 7.78 13.08
C ARG A 104 5.00 9.04 13.88
N ASP A 105 4.11 9.47 14.77
CA ASP A 105 4.36 10.64 15.62
C ASP A 105 5.53 10.40 16.57
N ARG A 106 5.66 9.18 17.11
CA ARG A 106 6.79 8.81 17.96
C ARG A 106 8.10 8.95 17.22
N TYR A 107 8.19 8.43 16.00
CA TYR A 107 9.34 8.56 15.12
C TYR A 107 9.62 10.02 14.74
N ALA A 108 8.63 10.72 14.23
CA ALA A 108 8.80 12.08 13.72
C ALA A 108 9.22 13.07 14.83
N ASN A 109 8.65 12.94 16.04
CA ASN A 109 9.02 13.76 17.19
C ASN A 109 10.45 13.51 17.63
N TRP A 110 10.86 12.24 17.73
CA TRP A 110 12.24 11.87 18.03
C TRP A 110 13.20 12.38 16.95
N TYR A 111 12.92 12.16 15.69
CA TYR A 111 13.76 12.57 14.58
C TYR A 111 13.97 14.10 14.58
N ASN A 112 12.89 14.86 14.74
CA ASN A 112 12.97 16.33 14.79
C ASN A 112 13.77 16.88 15.98
N GLN A 113 13.82 16.14 17.09
CA GLN A 113 14.64 16.53 18.27
C GLN A 113 16.12 16.19 18.11
N THR A 114 16.46 15.21 17.24
CA THR A 114 17.81 14.67 17.15
C THR A 114 18.55 15.04 15.88
N ARG A 115 17.84 15.37 14.79
CA ARG A 115 18.44 15.71 13.51
C ARG A 115 19.26 17.00 13.59
N THR A 116 20.32 17.07 12.83
CA THR A 116 21.09 18.30 12.62
C THR A 116 20.49 19.17 11.51
N VAL A 117 20.93 20.42 11.40
CA VAL A 117 20.55 21.36 10.35
C VAL A 117 21.82 21.94 9.71
N PRO A 118 22.12 21.59 8.45
CA PRO A 118 21.46 20.59 7.61
C PRO A 118 21.57 19.17 8.21
N TYR A 119 20.71 18.24 7.76
CA TYR A 119 20.74 16.86 8.23
C TYR A 119 22.07 16.16 7.88
N ASN A 120 22.48 15.21 8.72
CA ASN A 120 23.74 14.50 8.57
C ASN A 120 23.52 13.13 7.91
N THR A 121 24.14 12.89 6.77
CA THR A 121 23.99 11.62 6.02
C THR A 121 24.82 10.46 6.56
N ASN A 122 25.69 10.71 7.54
CA ASN A 122 26.52 9.66 8.13
C ASN A 122 25.68 8.74 9.02
N LYS A 123 25.60 7.45 8.69
CA LYS A 123 24.80 6.46 9.38
C LYS A 123 25.08 6.29 10.89
N ILE A 124 26.24 6.75 11.35
CA ILE A 124 26.57 6.73 12.81
C ILE A 124 26.03 7.96 13.56
N SER A 125 25.48 8.95 12.85
CA SER A 125 24.82 10.09 13.48
C SER A 125 23.60 9.65 14.29
N ARG A 126 23.35 10.35 15.38
CA ARG A 126 22.24 10.05 16.30
C ARG A 126 20.88 10.05 15.59
N GLU A 127 20.71 10.86 14.57
CA GLU A 127 19.47 10.95 13.77
C GLU A 127 19.16 9.69 12.94
N HIS A 128 20.07 8.70 12.90
CA HIS A 128 19.91 7.40 12.25
C HIS A 128 19.82 6.23 13.25
N SER A 129 19.68 6.54 14.55
CA SER A 129 19.66 5.53 15.64
C SER A 129 18.45 5.75 16.51
N GLU A 130 17.27 5.35 15.99
CA GLU A 130 16.01 5.45 16.71
C GLU A 130 16.07 4.62 18.01
N PRO A 131 15.76 5.22 19.19
CA PRO A 131 15.79 4.49 20.45
C PRO A 131 14.54 3.60 20.58
N TRP A 132 14.66 2.55 21.36
CA TRP A 132 13.48 1.81 21.83
C TRP A 132 12.53 2.78 22.60
N PRO A 133 11.20 2.70 22.40
CA PRO A 133 10.46 1.65 21.72
C PRO A 133 10.35 1.78 20.20
N GLY A 134 10.85 2.84 19.59
CA GLY A 134 10.78 3.12 18.16
C GLY A 134 9.36 3.35 17.60
N GLY A 135 9.28 3.80 16.36
CA GLY A 135 8.02 4.12 15.70
C GLY A 135 7.42 2.98 14.88
N ARG A 136 8.09 1.81 14.79
CA ARG A 136 7.58 0.69 13.99
C ARG A 136 6.20 0.23 14.48
N ALA A 137 6.07 -0.07 15.76
CA ALA A 137 4.87 -0.61 16.37
C ALA A 137 3.85 0.47 16.77
N ASN A 138 2.59 0.07 17.06
CA ASN A 138 1.56 0.96 17.59
C ASN A 138 1.83 1.39 19.05
N HIS A 139 0.84 1.99 19.72
CA HIS A 139 0.95 2.44 21.12
C HIS A 139 1.38 1.31 22.08
N TYR A 140 0.80 0.13 21.94
CA TYR A 140 1.08 -1.03 22.81
C TYR A 140 2.18 -1.94 22.28
N LEU A 141 2.98 -1.45 21.33
CA LEU A 141 4.13 -2.15 20.73
C LEU A 141 3.76 -3.42 19.95
N PHE A 142 2.53 -3.48 19.40
CA PHE A 142 2.16 -4.49 18.44
C PHE A 142 2.55 -4.07 17.03
N ASP A 143 3.09 -5.02 16.26
CA ASP A 143 3.31 -4.86 14.83
C ASP A 143 1.99 -5.03 14.08
N LEU A 144 1.45 -3.94 13.54
CA LEU A 144 0.15 -3.93 12.85
C LEU A 144 0.19 -4.72 11.52
N ASN A 145 1.40 -4.96 10.96
CA ASN A 145 1.58 -5.86 9.81
C ASN A 145 1.73 -7.33 10.23
N ARG A 146 1.39 -7.68 11.46
CA ARG A 146 1.19 -9.05 11.97
C ARG A 146 -0.22 -9.27 12.47
N ASP A 147 -1.10 -8.27 12.33
CA ASP A 147 -2.42 -8.24 12.96
C ASP A 147 -3.59 -8.20 11.96
N TRP A 148 -3.33 -8.44 10.65
CA TRP A 148 -4.37 -8.45 9.63
C TRP A 148 -5.42 -9.54 9.85
N ALA A 149 -5.01 -10.77 10.12
CA ALA A 149 -5.93 -11.89 10.36
C ALA A 149 -6.38 -12.00 11.83
N TRP A 150 -5.53 -11.57 12.75
CA TRP A 150 -5.80 -11.72 14.19
C TRP A 150 -6.70 -10.62 14.76
N ILE A 151 -6.66 -9.40 14.20
CA ILE A 151 -7.57 -8.29 14.51
C ILE A 151 -7.59 -7.96 16.01
N THR A 152 -6.44 -8.00 16.64
CA THR A 152 -6.33 -7.79 18.09
C THR A 152 -6.24 -6.31 18.47
N GLN A 153 -5.71 -5.47 17.58
CA GLN A 153 -5.50 -4.05 17.81
C GLN A 153 -6.65 -3.21 17.27
N ILE A 154 -6.94 -2.09 17.94
CA ILE A 154 -8.07 -1.21 17.55
C ILE A 154 -7.88 -0.63 16.14
N GLU A 155 -6.64 -0.35 15.73
CA GLU A 155 -6.30 0.11 14.39
C GLU A 155 -6.70 -0.95 13.35
N SER A 156 -6.36 -2.22 13.59
CA SER A 156 -6.71 -3.35 12.72
C SER A 156 -8.22 -3.58 12.69
N GLN A 157 -8.90 -3.52 13.83
CA GLN A 157 -10.35 -3.68 13.93
C GLN A 157 -11.09 -2.62 13.10
N ASN A 158 -10.67 -1.36 13.22
CA ASN A 158 -11.26 -0.25 12.49
C ASN A 158 -10.99 -0.37 10.99
N ARG A 159 -9.74 -0.65 10.59
CA ARG A 159 -9.33 -0.82 9.20
C ARG A 159 -10.09 -1.94 8.50
N LEU A 160 -10.12 -3.14 9.08
CA LEU A 160 -10.72 -4.30 8.43
C LEU A 160 -12.22 -4.19 8.31
N LYS A 161 -12.89 -3.51 9.24
CA LYS A 161 -14.31 -3.18 9.10
C LYS A 161 -14.59 -2.38 7.83
N GLU A 162 -13.73 -1.44 7.47
CA GLU A 162 -13.85 -0.66 6.24
C GLU A 162 -13.34 -1.46 5.03
N TYR A 163 -12.23 -2.16 5.16
CA TYR A 163 -11.68 -3.00 4.10
C TYR A 163 -12.69 -4.01 3.56
N HIS A 164 -13.42 -4.68 4.44
CA HIS A 164 -14.46 -5.64 4.07
C HIS A 164 -15.68 -4.99 3.39
N LYS A 165 -15.92 -3.70 3.57
CA LYS A 165 -16.95 -2.99 2.82
C LYS A 165 -16.57 -2.77 1.36
N TRP A 166 -15.29 -2.72 1.06
CA TRP A 166 -14.78 -2.43 -0.27
C TRP A 166 -14.32 -3.67 -1.03
N LEU A 167 -13.62 -4.59 -0.38
CA LEU A 167 -12.98 -5.78 -0.97
C LEU A 167 -12.29 -5.44 -2.28
N PRO A 168 -11.15 -4.73 -2.27
CA PRO A 168 -10.51 -4.22 -3.46
C PRO A 168 -10.01 -5.34 -4.38
N HIS A 169 -9.94 -5.07 -5.68
CA HIS A 169 -9.36 -5.98 -6.67
C HIS A 169 -7.83 -6.02 -6.59
N VAL A 170 -7.22 -4.89 -6.23
CA VAL A 170 -5.77 -4.75 -6.10
C VAL A 170 -5.46 -4.07 -4.78
N HIS A 171 -4.49 -4.61 -4.06
CA HIS A 171 -4.00 -4.04 -2.80
C HIS A 171 -2.47 -3.96 -2.82
N ALA A 172 -1.92 -2.78 -2.54
CA ALA A 172 -0.49 -2.60 -2.35
C ALA A 172 -0.21 -2.00 -0.97
N ASP A 173 0.66 -2.65 -0.21
CA ASP A 173 1.11 -2.23 1.12
C ASP A 173 2.53 -1.68 1.03
N PHE A 174 2.71 -0.40 1.37
CA PHE A 174 3.96 0.33 1.16
C PHE A 174 4.79 0.37 2.43
N HIS A 175 6.02 -0.13 2.33
CA HIS A 175 6.98 -0.33 3.41
C HIS A 175 8.36 0.26 3.11
N GLU A 176 9.24 0.18 4.11
CA GLU A 176 10.67 0.42 3.95
C GLU A 176 11.50 -0.73 4.55
N GLN A 177 12.52 -1.14 3.82
CA GLN A 177 13.51 -2.14 4.19
C GLN A 177 14.90 -1.53 4.42
N GLY A 178 15.94 -2.35 4.51
CA GLY A 178 17.33 -1.91 4.76
C GLY A 178 17.80 -0.83 3.77
N ILE A 179 18.62 0.12 4.26
CA ILE A 179 19.05 1.31 3.50
C ILE A 179 19.90 1.02 2.25
N ASN A 180 20.41 -0.18 2.11
CA ASN A 180 21.26 -0.59 0.98
C ASN A 180 20.53 -1.48 -0.02
N GLU A 181 19.27 -1.83 0.27
CA GLU A 181 18.51 -2.73 -0.59
C GLU A 181 17.94 -1.99 -1.80
N PRO A 182 17.91 -2.63 -2.99
CA PRO A 182 17.12 -2.13 -4.11
C PRO A 182 15.64 -2.09 -3.78
N PHE A 183 14.84 -1.36 -4.55
CA PHE A 183 13.39 -1.34 -4.35
C PHE A 183 12.78 -2.73 -4.64
N TYR A 184 11.89 -3.21 -3.77
CA TYR A 184 11.14 -4.44 -4.02
C TYR A 184 9.73 -4.14 -4.50
N PHE A 185 9.28 -4.87 -5.53
CA PHE A 185 7.88 -4.96 -5.95
C PHE A 185 7.54 -6.35 -6.51
N ALA A 186 6.24 -6.62 -6.63
CA ALA A 186 5.73 -7.89 -7.16
C ALA A 186 6.39 -8.29 -8.51
N PRO A 187 6.45 -9.59 -8.84
CA PRO A 187 5.80 -10.70 -8.17
C PRO A 187 6.53 -11.19 -6.92
N ALA A 188 5.76 -11.78 -6.00
CA ALA A 188 6.25 -12.36 -4.76
C ALA A 188 7.11 -13.61 -4.99
N ALA A 189 7.85 -14.01 -3.95
CA ALA A 189 8.66 -15.24 -3.95
C ALA A 189 7.77 -16.50 -3.90
N GLU A 190 8.28 -17.59 -4.45
CA GLU A 190 7.70 -18.92 -4.29
C GLU A 190 8.19 -19.57 -2.98
N PRO A 191 7.41 -20.53 -2.40
CA PRO A 191 6.20 -21.11 -2.95
C PRO A 191 4.94 -20.27 -2.70
N TYR A 192 3.95 -20.38 -3.60
CA TYR A 192 2.62 -19.82 -3.39
C TYR A 192 1.71 -20.82 -2.68
N HIS A 193 0.81 -20.35 -1.83
CA HIS A 193 -0.27 -21.16 -1.30
C HIS A 193 -1.24 -21.55 -2.43
N GLU A 194 -1.79 -22.76 -2.36
CA GLU A 194 -2.63 -23.32 -3.43
C GLU A 194 -3.93 -22.51 -3.70
N VAL A 195 -4.43 -21.77 -2.73
CA VAL A 195 -5.60 -20.89 -2.89
C VAL A 195 -5.33 -19.69 -3.79
N ILE A 196 -4.05 -19.32 -4.00
CA ILE A 196 -3.66 -18.20 -4.85
C ILE A 196 -3.79 -18.62 -6.30
N THR A 197 -4.76 -18.05 -6.98
CA THR A 197 -5.10 -18.43 -8.35
C THR A 197 -3.99 -18.08 -9.35
N LYS A 198 -4.00 -18.78 -10.49
CA LYS A 198 -3.09 -18.44 -11.59
C LYS A 198 -3.25 -16.99 -12.05
N TRP A 199 -4.49 -16.48 -12.07
CA TRP A 199 -4.77 -15.09 -12.43
C TRP A 199 -4.10 -14.10 -11.49
N GLN A 200 -4.19 -14.29 -10.17
CA GLN A 200 -3.54 -13.41 -9.20
C GLN A 200 -2.03 -13.38 -9.43
N ARG A 201 -1.39 -14.52 -9.66
CA ARG A 201 0.04 -14.61 -9.98
C ARG A 201 0.40 -13.93 -11.29
N ASP A 202 -0.35 -14.19 -12.34
CA ASP A 202 -0.13 -13.59 -13.66
C ASP A 202 -0.27 -12.06 -13.60
N PHE A 203 -1.24 -11.56 -12.84
CA PHE A 203 -1.44 -10.11 -12.72
C PHE A 203 -0.33 -9.43 -11.90
N GLN A 204 0.20 -10.08 -10.86
CA GLN A 204 1.40 -9.60 -10.18
C GLN A 204 2.58 -9.44 -11.16
N HIS A 205 2.75 -10.39 -12.09
CA HIS A 205 3.75 -10.25 -13.15
C HIS A 205 3.48 -9.06 -14.09
N MET A 206 2.21 -8.77 -14.41
CA MET A 206 1.86 -7.62 -15.24
C MET A 206 2.21 -6.30 -14.53
N ILE A 207 1.84 -6.17 -13.25
CA ILE A 207 2.19 -5.01 -12.41
C ILE A 207 3.71 -4.88 -12.30
N GLY A 208 4.41 -5.98 -12.00
CA GLY A 208 5.87 -5.97 -11.87
C GLY A 208 6.58 -5.51 -13.14
N LYS A 209 6.12 -5.94 -14.32
CA LYS A 209 6.66 -5.48 -15.61
C LYS A 209 6.42 -3.99 -15.84
N ASN A 210 5.26 -3.47 -15.44
CA ASN A 210 4.98 -2.04 -15.57
C ASN A 210 5.84 -1.21 -14.60
N ASN A 211 6.01 -1.67 -13.36
CA ASN A 211 6.93 -1.05 -12.41
C ASN A 211 8.37 -1.07 -12.94
N ALA A 212 8.84 -2.22 -13.44
CA ALA A 212 10.17 -2.36 -14.00
C ALA A 212 10.44 -1.35 -15.14
N LYS A 213 9.47 -1.15 -16.04
CA LYS A 213 9.57 -0.16 -17.10
C LYS A 213 9.90 1.23 -16.55
N TYR A 214 9.16 1.70 -15.55
CA TYR A 214 9.40 3.01 -14.96
C TYR A 214 10.71 3.09 -14.19
N PHE A 215 11.09 2.01 -13.50
CA PHE A 215 12.34 1.96 -12.76
C PHE A 215 13.55 1.93 -13.70
N ASP A 216 13.50 1.15 -14.79
CA ASP A 216 14.53 1.09 -15.82
C ASP A 216 14.70 2.45 -16.52
N GLU A 217 13.61 3.13 -16.88
CA GLU A 217 13.62 4.46 -17.49
C GLU A 217 14.30 5.51 -16.61
N ASN A 218 14.24 5.36 -15.28
CA ASN A 218 14.89 6.26 -14.32
C ASN A 218 16.25 5.75 -13.81
N GLY A 219 16.69 4.56 -14.20
CA GLY A 219 17.94 3.95 -13.72
C GLY A 219 17.92 3.57 -12.23
N TRP A 220 16.76 3.24 -11.69
CA TRP A 220 16.60 2.81 -10.31
C TRP A 220 16.71 1.29 -10.18
N LEU A 221 17.43 0.85 -9.15
CA LEU A 221 17.59 -0.58 -8.88
C LEU A 221 16.36 -1.15 -8.20
N TYR A 222 15.97 -2.35 -8.62
CA TYR A 222 14.88 -3.11 -8.03
C TYR A 222 15.15 -4.61 -8.08
N PHE A 223 14.36 -5.37 -7.31
CA PHE A 223 14.32 -6.83 -7.37
C PHE A 223 12.89 -7.36 -7.17
N THR A 224 12.70 -8.62 -7.50
CA THR A 224 11.44 -9.36 -7.34
C THR A 224 11.73 -10.81 -6.92
N LYS A 225 10.79 -11.51 -6.32
CA LYS A 225 10.83 -12.97 -6.10
C LYS A 225 11.84 -13.52 -5.10
N GLU A 226 12.70 -12.71 -4.49
CA GLU A 226 13.80 -13.23 -3.68
C GLU A 226 13.42 -13.53 -2.23
N PHE A 227 12.63 -12.67 -1.57
CA PHE A 227 12.33 -12.78 -0.14
C PHE A 227 10.87 -12.82 0.24
N PHE A 228 10.06 -11.93 -0.34
CA PHE A 228 8.70 -11.67 0.13
C PHE A 228 7.74 -12.69 -0.47
N ASP A 229 7.27 -13.63 0.35
CA ASP A 229 6.29 -14.66 -0.02
C ASP A 229 4.85 -14.24 0.37
N LEU A 230 3.87 -15.07 -0.03
CA LEU A 230 2.44 -14.89 0.27
C LEU A 230 1.89 -16.08 1.07
N LEU A 231 2.55 -16.46 2.16
CA LEU A 231 2.17 -17.63 2.97
C LEU A 231 1.55 -17.26 4.32
N TYR A 232 2.13 -16.29 5.03
CA TYR A 232 1.61 -15.92 6.35
C TYR A 232 0.35 -15.06 6.23
N PRO A 233 -0.82 -15.53 6.73
CA PRO A 233 -2.12 -14.91 6.42
C PRO A 233 -2.35 -13.55 7.06
N SER A 234 -1.45 -13.08 7.91
CA SER A 234 -1.63 -11.83 8.67
C SER A 234 -0.71 -10.69 8.22
N TYR A 235 -0.17 -10.78 7.00
CA TYR A 235 0.50 -9.66 6.33
C TYR A 235 -0.45 -8.85 5.45
N GLY A 236 -0.09 -7.59 5.19
CA GLY A 236 -0.86 -6.66 4.38
C GLY A 236 -0.93 -6.98 2.88
N ASP A 237 -0.16 -7.92 2.39
CA ASP A 237 -0.24 -8.47 1.03
C ASP A 237 -1.00 -9.80 1.00
N THR A 238 -0.71 -10.69 1.95
CA THR A 238 -1.24 -12.05 1.96
C THR A 238 -2.72 -12.09 2.37
N TYR A 239 -3.12 -11.35 3.40
CA TYR A 239 -4.52 -11.29 3.82
C TYR A 239 -5.45 -10.80 2.69
N PRO A 240 -5.16 -9.68 2.00
CA PRO A 240 -5.92 -9.28 0.82
C PRO A 240 -5.95 -10.34 -0.29
N THR A 241 -4.83 -11.02 -0.52
CA THR A 241 -4.72 -12.06 -1.56
C THR A 241 -5.66 -13.24 -1.28
N TYR A 242 -5.81 -13.63 -0.02
CA TYR A 242 -6.74 -14.69 0.38
C TYR A 242 -8.21 -14.24 0.35
N LEU A 243 -8.46 -12.95 0.23
CA LEU A 243 -9.79 -12.36 -0.02
C LEU A 243 -10.04 -12.06 -1.51
N GLY A 244 -9.24 -12.60 -2.42
CA GLY A 244 -9.42 -12.48 -3.88
C GLY A 244 -8.71 -11.29 -4.52
N ALA A 245 -8.12 -10.39 -3.74
CA ALA A 245 -7.33 -9.28 -4.29
C ALA A 245 -6.02 -9.74 -4.92
N ILE A 246 -5.42 -8.88 -5.75
CA ILE A 246 -4.01 -8.97 -6.11
C ILE A 246 -3.25 -8.22 -5.00
N GLY A 247 -2.85 -8.94 -3.96
CA GLY A 247 -2.12 -8.37 -2.83
C GLY A 247 -0.62 -8.31 -3.08
N MET A 248 0.01 -7.20 -2.69
CA MET A 248 1.45 -6.97 -2.91
C MET A 248 2.04 -6.13 -1.78
N THR A 249 3.30 -6.40 -1.47
CA THR A 249 4.16 -5.52 -0.67
C THR A 249 5.11 -4.76 -1.60
N TYR A 250 5.36 -3.50 -1.29
CA TYR A 250 6.43 -2.67 -1.88
C TYR A 250 7.39 -2.25 -0.78
N GLU A 251 8.70 -2.43 -1.03
CA GLU A 251 9.73 -2.16 -0.04
C GLU A 251 10.77 -1.19 -0.59
N GLN A 252 10.75 0.02 -0.06
CA GLN A 252 11.73 1.05 -0.35
C GLN A 252 12.90 0.97 0.64
N ALA A 253 14.13 1.18 0.21
CA ALA A 253 15.24 1.37 1.13
C ALA A 253 14.98 2.54 2.09
N GLY A 254 15.23 2.35 3.40
CA GLY A 254 14.97 3.40 4.39
C GLY A 254 14.83 2.89 5.83
N GLY A 255 13.85 2.02 6.06
CA GLY A 255 13.66 1.21 7.25
C GLY A 255 13.71 1.91 8.61
N GLY A 256 13.17 3.13 8.73
CA GLY A 256 13.23 3.93 9.95
C GLY A 256 14.59 4.59 10.24
N VAL A 257 15.60 4.29 9.42
CA VAL A 257 16.99 4.76 9.62
C VAL A 257 17.31 5.99 8.78
N ALA A 258 16.74 6.08 7.57
CA ALA A 258 17.20 7.04 6.58
C ALA A 258 16.87 8.52 6.88
N GLY A 259 15.86 8.82 7.69
CA GLY A 259 15.50 10.20 8.03
C GLY A 259 15.24 11.08 6.79
N LEU A 260 15.83 12.28 6.73
CA LEU A 260 15.80 13.14 5.55
C LEU A 260 16.81 12.74 4.47
N GLY A 261 17.84 11.96 4.82
CA GLY A 261 18.79 11.41 3.89
C GLY A 261 19.94 10.71 4.58
N ILE A 262 20.43 9.62 3.98
CA ILE A 262 21.50 8.78 4.50
C ILE A 262 22.44 8.37 3.37
N LEU A 263 23.73 8.27 3.66
CA LEU A 263 24.73 7.75 2.75
C LEU A 263 24.66 6.21 2.73
N ASN A 264 24.31 5.62 1.59
CA ASN A 264 24.27 4.17 1.42
C ASN A 264 25.66 3.57 1.17
N SER A 265 25.76 2.24 1.08
CA SER A 265 27.02 1.52 0.86
C SER A 265 27.64 1.77 -0.52
N GLU A 266 26.86 2.27 -1.50
CA GLU A 266 27.34 2.66 -2.83
C GLU A 266 27.93 4.09 -2.86
N GLY A 267 27.95 4.80 -1.74
CA GLY A 267 28.39 6.18 -1.65
C GLY A 267 27.39 7.20 -2.19
N LYS A 268 26.10 6.81 -2.35
CA LYS A 268 25.03 7.70 -2.79
C LYS A 268 24.20 8.15 -1.59
N ASN A 269 23.79 9.41 -1.60
CA ASN A 269 22.82 9.91 -0.62
C ASN A 269 21.41 9.46 -1.03
N LEU A 270 20.80 8.63 -0.22
CA LEU A 270 19.39 8.26 -0.34
C LEU A 270 18.55 9.28 0.42
N THR A 271 17.91 10.19 -0.28
CA THR A 271 17.11 11.26 0.33
C THR A 271 15.66 10.84 0.56
N LEU A 272 14.93 11.57 1.42
CA LEU A 272 13.48 11.40 1.57
C LEU A 272 12.75 11.65 0.24
N VAL A 273 13.21 12.64 -0.54
CA VAL A 273 12.62 12.97 -1.86
C VAL A 273 12.74 11.80 -2.84
N ASP A 274 13.90 11.15 -2.91
CA ASP A 274 14.10 9.97 -3.76
C ASP A 274 13.13 8.85 -3.36
N ARG A 275 13.05 8.54 -2.06
CA ARG A 275 12.17 7.50 -1.53
C ARG A 275 10.69 7.78 -1.78
N VAL A 276 10.27 9.02 -1.61
CA VAL A 276 8.90 9.48 -1.94
C VAL A 276 8.61 9.26 -3.42
N ARG A 277 9.55 9.66 -4.29
CA ARG A 277 9.40 9.52 -5.74
C ARG A 277 9.28 8.05 -6.18
N HIS A 278 10.13 7.17 -5.66
CA HIS A 278 10.06 5.74 -5.97
C HIS A 278 8.70 5.14 -5.59
N ASN A 279 8.23 5.39 -4.36
CA ASN A 279 6.92 4.92 -3.90
C ASN A 279 5.75 5.50 -4.72
N THR A 280 5.80 6.78 -5.06
CA THR A 280 4.77 7.44 -5.87
C THR A 280 4.67 6.80 -7.26
N VAL A 281 5.81 6.60 -7.91
CA VAL A 281 5.86 5.97 -9.24
C VAL A 281 5.33 4.54 -9.20
N ALA A 282 5.71 3.75 -8.19
CA ALA A 282 5.17 2.39 -8.02
C ALA A 282 3.65 2.39 -7.79
N GLY A 283 3.14 3.34 -7.01
CA GLY A 283 1.70 3.51 -6.78
C GLY A 283 0.94 3.87 -8.06
N ILE A 284 1.40 4.87 -8.79
CA ILE A 284 0.78 5.32 -10.06
C ILE A 284 0.84 4.20 -11.10
N SER A 285 1.98 3.50 -11.24
CA SER A 285 2.14 2.38 -12.15
C SER A 285 1.16 1.23 -11.84
N THR A 286 0.91 0.95 -10.56
CA THR A 286 -0.08 -0.04 -10.12
C THR A 286 -1.50 0.35 -10.53
N ILE A 287 -1.87 1.62 -10.34
CA ILE A 287 -3.18 2.14 -10.72
C ILE A 287 -3.33 2.12 -12.26
N GLU A 288 -2.29 2.46 -13.00
CA GLU A 288 -2.28 2.43 -14.47
C GLU A 288 -2.61 1.05 -15.03
N ILE A 289 -1.92 0.00 -14.59
CA ILE A 289 -2.22 -1.37 -15.02
C ILE A 289 -3.61 -1.83 -14.55
N SER A 290 -4.05 -1.40 -13.37
CA SER A 290 -5.38 -1.70 -12.86
C SER A 290 -6.47 -1.02 -13.70
N SER A 291 -6.28 0.24 -14.10
CA SER A 291 -7.17 0.99 -14.97
C SER A 291 -7.28 0.34 -16.35
N ALA A 292 -6.16 -0.02 -16.95
CA ALA A 292 -6.10 -0.68 -18.26
C ALA A 292 -6.77 -2.06 -18.28
N ASN A 293 -6.88 -2.73 -17.12
CA ASN A 293 -7.42 -4.07 -16.98
C ASN A 293 -8.68 -4.13 -16.10
N SER A 294 -9.35 -3.01 -15.87
CA SER A 294 -10.42 -2.89 -14.89
C SER A 294 -11.55 -3.91 -15.08
N LYS A 295 -12.00 -4.11 -16.31
CA LYS A 295 -13.01 -5.12 -16.64
C LYS A 295 -12.55 -6.54 -16.29
N LYS A 296 -11.32 -6.89 -16.69
CA LYS A 296 -10.77 -8.23 -16.44
C LYS A 296 -10.57 -8.48 -14.93
N LEU A 297 -10.16 -7.48 -14.17
CA LEU A 297 -10.06 -7.55 -12.71
C LEU A 297 -11.41 -7.89 -12.07
N ASN A 298 -12.49 -7.21 -12.49
CA ASN A 298 -13.84 -7.51 -12.02
C ASN A 298 -14.27 -8.95 -12.37
N GLU A 299 -14.07 -9.40 -13.61
CA GLU A 299 -14.42 -10.75 -14.05
C GLU A 299 -13.71 -11.83 -13.22
N GLU A 300 -12.41 -11.69 -13.00
CA GLU A 300 -11.61 -12.68 -12.29
C GLU A 300 -11.84 -12.64 -10.77
N PHE A 301 -12.10 -11.46 -10.21
CA PHE A 301 -12.52 -11.32 -8.82
C PHE A 301 -13.86 -12.05 -8.57
N ASN A 302 -14.83 -11.88 -9.44
CA ASN A 302 -16.10 -12.63 -9.35
C ASN A 302 -15.89 -14.14 -9.44
N LYS A 303 -15.03 -14.60 -10.36
CA LYS A 303 -14.70 -16.03 -10.50
C LYS A 303 -14.02 -16.60 -9.26
N PHE A 304 -13.19 -15.82 -8.56
CA PHE A 304 -12.55 -16.26 -7.33
C PHE A 304 -13.58 -16.72 -6.30
N PHE A 305 -14.64 -15.95 -6.08
CA PHE A 305 -15.68 -16.30 -5.12
C PHE A 305 -16.61 -17.40 -5.62
N ILE A 306 -16.97 -17.40 -6.91
CA ILE A 306 -17.82 -18.46 -7.50
C ILE A 306 -17.13 -19.82 -7.37
N ASN A 307 -15.86 -19.93 -7.68
CA ASN A 307 -15.11 -21.17 -7.65
C ASN A 307 -14.91 -21.68 -6.22
N ASN A 308 -14.63 -20.80 -5.26
CA ASN A 308 -14.41 -21.16 -3.86
C ASN A 308 -15.72 -21.48 -3.09
N ASN A 309 -16.89 -21.11 -3.63
CA ASN A 309 -18.17 -21.49 -3.05
C ASN A 309 -18.64 -22.92 -3.45
N ASN A 310 -17.87 -23.62 -4.26
CA ASN A 310 -18.17 -24.98 -4.72
C ASN A 310 -17.28 -26.06 -4.05
N VAL A 311 -16.53 -25.69 -3.01
CA VAL A 311 -15.72 -26.60 -2.19
C VAL A 311 -16.45 -26.93 -0.88
#